data_839181c66a2aeab5331f6f1a640f65d7
#
_entry.id   839181c66a2aeab5331f6f1a640f65d7
#
_cell.length_a   1.000
_cell.length_b   1.000
_cell.length_c   1.000
_cell.angle_alpha   90.00
_cell.angle_beta   90.00
_cell.angle_gamma   90.00
#
_symmetry.space_group_name_H-M   'P 1'
#
loop_
_entity.id
_entity.type
_entity.pdbx_description
1 polymer ?
#
loop_
_entity_poly.entity_id
_entity_poly.type
_entity_poly.pdbx_seq_one_letter_code
_entity_poly.pdbx_strand_id
1 'polypeptide(L)'
;MKHPRLAGTAALLTAVALTAACSSSGDGGDGGESPSGTGPVTVWLSNNEQEVGWGQDVVDAWNAEHPDEQVTAQEIPAGSSSEEAITAAITAGTAPCLVYNISSAAVPGWVRQGGLVNLSQFEDGASYVEERVGEGAQTYLTDDGYYQLPWKSNPVMVMYNKTVFEKAGIDPENPDMATYDDFLAGSRKIVESGAADSAIWPSPTNEFFQPWFDFYPLYLAESGGTPLVEDQAATFDDENGKAVADFWATIYAEGLAPQEASTDDAMSAGTTAMQLAGPWAIASYAESVDVGFMPVPTSDGEAEPVTFADSKNVSMFTACENQATAWEFLKFSTSEESDGKLLEATGQMPLRTDLATTYADYFAENPSYEVFADQAERTGDVPSIPNSVEVWQAFRDAYSSAVIFGKTSVDEFLSGAAETVTGLVQG
;
A
#
# COMPACT_ATOMS: atom_id res chain seq x y z
N MET A 1 -53.37 27.07 38.04
CA MET A 1 -53.95 26.62 39.33
C MET A 1 -52.86 25.83 40.06
N LYS A 2 -52.47 26.40 41.18
CA LYS A 2 -51.96 25.75 42.39
C LYS A 2 -50.74 24.81 42.31
N HIS A 3 -49.60 25.37 42.74
CA HIS A 3 -48.55 24.67 43.50
C HIS A 3 -49.09 24.18 44.85
N PRO A 4 -48.43 23.25 45.55
CA PRO A 4 -47.51 23.71 46.56
C PRO A 4 -46.19 22.94 46.73
N ARG A 5 -45.30 23.63 47.40
CA ARG A 5 -44.00 23.32 47.97
C ARG A 5 -44.12 22.42 49.23
N LEU A 6 -43.00 21.78 49.59
CA LEU A 6 -42.35 21.73 50.89
C LEU A 6 -41.29 20.66 50.90
N ALA A 7 -40.01 21.00 51.09
CA ALA A 7 -39.21 21.07 52.31
C ALA A 7 -38.78 19.67 52.78
N GLY A 8 -37.56 19.25 52.80
CA GLY A 8 -36.36 19.74 53.40
C GLY A 8 -35.98 18.82 54.54
N THR A 9 -34.80 18.22 54.55
CA THR A 9 -34.01 18.01 55.78
C THR A 9 -32.55 17.59 55.42
N ALA A 10 -31.64 18.28 56.05
CA ALA A 10 -30.21 18.06 56.08
C ALA A 10 -29.82 17.16 57.28
N ALA A 11 -28.72 16.46 57.17
CA ALA A 11 -27.79 16.11 58.25
C ALA A 11 -26.70 15.19 57.70
N LEU A 12 -25.57 15.54 57.82
CA LEU A 12 -24.39 15.60 58.68
C LEU A 12 -23.27 14.65 58.27
N LEU A 13 -22.18 15.29 57.97
CA LEU A 13 -20.76 14.95 58.06
C LEU A 13 -20.35 13.67 58.83
N THR A 14 -19.43 12.92 58.23
CA THR A 14 -18.21 12.51 58.94
C THR A 14 -17.05 12.36 57.98
N ALA A 15 -16.04 13.19 58.17
CA ALA A 15 -14.72 13.10 57.58
C ALA A 15 -13.87 12.12 58.39
N VAL A 16 -13.16 11.23 57.71
CA VAL A 16 -11.97 10.58 58.26
C VAL A 16 -10.85 10.72 57.23
N ALA A 17 -9.92 11.58 57.55
CA ALA A 17 -8.63 11.67 56.88
C ALA A 17 -7.70 10.64 57.49
N LEU A 18 -7.01 9.88 56.68
CA LEU A 18 -5.76 9.23 57.10
C LEU A 18 -4.77 9.33 55.93
N THR A 19 -3.82 10.21 56.18
CA THR A 19 -2.58 10.37 55.41
C THR A 19 -1.65 9.19 55.65
N ALA A 20 -1.12 8.66 54.55
CA ALA A 20 0.18 8.01 54.59
C ALA A 20 0.93 8.43 53.31
N ALA A 21 1.79 9.43 53.50
CA ALA A 21 2.85 9.75 52.57
C ALA A 21 3.94 8.69 52.69
N CYS A 22 4.29 8.06 51.58
CA CYS A 22 5.62 7.51 51.39
C CYS A 22 6.19 8.14 50.12
N SER A 23 7.04 9.13 50.32
CA SER A 23 7.96 9.62 49.32
C SER A 23 9.01 8.55 49.07
N SER A 24 9.06 8.05 47.84
CA SER A 24 10.28 7.50 47.27
C SER A 24 10.64 8.34 46.05
N SER A 25 11.66 9.17 46.24
CA SER A 25 12.43 9.76 45.18
C SER A 25 13.10 8.61 44.41
N GLY A 26 12.63 8.36 43.22
CA GLY A 26 13.23 7.47 42.24
C GLY A 26 13.58 8.28 41.02
N ASP A 27 14.78 8.19 40.70
CA ASP A 27 15.63 8.68 39.65
C ASP A 27 14.88 8.76 38.28
N GLY A 28 15.03 9.90 37.61
CA GLY A 28 14.52 10.07 36.24
C GLY A 28 15.35 9.29 35.25
N GLY A 29 14.91 8.09 34.94
CA GLY A 29 15.30 7.37 33.75
C GLY A 29 14.13 7.51 32.77
N ASP A 30 14.39 8.12 31.61
CA ASP A 30 13.50 8.18 30.45
C ASP A 30 13.49 6.80 29.80
N GLY A 31 12.90 5.84 30.44
CA GLY A 31 12.61 4.51 29.96
C GLY A 31 11.10 4.40 29.82
N GLY A 32 10.57 4.64 28.62
CA GLY A 32 9.18 4.33 28.32
C GLY A 32 8.88 2.90 28.73
N GLU A 33 7.81 2.68 29.49
CA GLU A 33 7.35 1.32 29.79
C GLU A 33 7.09 0.60 28.46
N SER A 34 7.63 -0.61 28.32
CA SER A 34 7.35 -1.45 27.14
C SER A 34 5.84 -1.64 27.00
N PRO A 35 5.33 -1.64 25.76
CA PRO A 35 3.92 -1.89 25.51
C PRO A 35 3.47 -3.19 26.19
N SER A 36 2.36 -3.15 26.87
CA SER A 36 1.91 -4.25 27.74
C SER A 36 0.42 -4.53 27.52
N GLY A 37 -0.13 -5.48 28.26
CA GLY A 37 -1.52 -5.91 28.14
C GLY A 37 -1.64 -7.17 27.29
N THR A 38 -2.31 -8.17 27.86
CA THR A 38 -2.62 -9.45 27.22
C THR A 38 -4.11 -9.69 27.25
N GLY A 39 -4.65 -10.35 26.23
CA GLY A 39 -6.07 -10.65 26.09
C GLY A 39 -6.55 -10.57 24.64
N PRO A 40 -7.86 -10.57 24.39
CA PRO A 40 -8.39 -10.54 23.04
C PRO A 40 -8.00 -9.31 22.23
N VAL A 41 -7.71 -9.48 20.93
CA VAL A 41 -7.39 -8.40 20.00
C VAL A 41 -8.24 -8.46 18.74
N THR A 42 -8.45 -7.31 18.11
CA THR A 42 -9.09 -7.22 16.79
C THR A 42 -8.05 -6.78 15.78
N VAL A 43 -8.06 -7.38 14.60
CA VAL A 43 -7.21 -7.02 13.47
C VAL A 43 -8.06 -6.70 12.25
N TRP A 44 -7.59 -5.77 11.42
CA TRP A 44 -8.20 -5.48 10.12
C TRP A 44 -7.32 -6.02 9.00
N LEU A 45 -7.96 -6.66 8.03
CA LEU A 45 -7.39 -7.19 6.80
C LEU A 45 -7.88 -6.37 5.60
N SER A 46 -7.22 -6.49 4.46
CA SER A 46 -7.71 -5.90 3.21
C SER A 46 -9.04 -6.53 2.77
N ASN A 47 -9.61 -6.01 1.69
CA ASN A 47 -10.81 -6.58 1.07
C ASN A 47 -10.47 -7.56 -0.10
N ASN A 48 -9.22 -7.97 -0.23
CA ASN A 48 -8.84 -9.03 -1.17
C ASN A 48 -9.26 -10.39 -0.62
N GLU A 49 -10.09 -11.11 -1.36
CA GLU A 49 -10.71 -12.37 -0.91
C GLU A 49 -9.68 -13.43 -0.50
N GLN A 50 -8.59 -13.57 -1.26
CA GLN A 50 -7.54 -14.55 -0.98
C GLN A 50 -6.76 -14.16 0.28
N GLU A 51 -6.50 -12.87 0.48
CA GLU A 51 -5.81 -12.36 1.68
C GLU A 51 -6.68 -12.50 2.92
N VAL A 52 -7.99 -12.24 2.79
CA VAL A 52 -8.95 -12.48 3.88
C VAL A 52 -8.99 -13.97 4.25
N GLY A 53 -8.98 -14.87 3.26
CA GLY A 53 -8.90 -16.31 3.48
C GLY A 53 -7.65 -16.71 4.24
N TRP A 54 -6.47 -16.27 3.79
CA TRP A 54 -5.22 -16.48 4.50
C TRP A 54 -5.26 -15.94 5.94
N GLY A 55 -5.75 -14.72 6.11
CA GLY A 55 -5.81 -14.09 7.44
C GLY A 55 -6.73 -14.83 8.40
N GLN A 56 -7.83 -15.39 7.92
CA GLN A 56 -8.73 -16.22 8.74
C GLN A 56 -8.05 -17.53 9.17
N ASP A 57 -7.32 -18.18 8.26
CA ASP A 57 -6.56 -19.41 8.58
C ASP A 57 -5.48 -19.17 9.64
N VAL A 58 -4.79 -18.02 9.56
CA VAL A 58 -3.78 -17.61 10.54
C VAL A 58 -4.43 -17.31 11.90
N VAL A 59 -5.57 -16.64 11.90
CA VAL A 59 -6.35 -16.35 13.12
C VAL A 59 -6.85 -17.64 13.78
N ASP A 60 -7.37 -18.57 13.00
CA ASP A 60 -7.87 -19.85 13.53
C ASP A 60 -6.72 -20.69 14.12
N ALA A 61 -5.54 -20.69 13.49
CA ALA A 61 -4.36 -21.36 14.00
C ALA A 61 -3.89 -20.75 15.33
N TRP A 62 -3.80 -19.44 15.42
CA TRP A 62 -3.47 -18.71 16.66
C TRP A 62 -4.47 -19.04 17.76
N ASN A 63 -5.75 -18.91 17.47
CA ASN A 63 -6.83 -19.09 18.44
C ASN A 63 -6.91 -20.50 19.01
N ALA A 64 -6.48 -21.51 18.25
CA ALA A 64 -6.42 -22.90 18.71
C ALA A 64 -5.36 -23.09 19.82
N GLU A 65 -4.27 -22.30 19.80
CA GLU A 65 -3.16 -22.41 20.74
C GLU A 65 -3.26 -21.39 21.89
N HIS A 66 -4.01 -20.29 21.70
CA HIS A 66 -4.10 -19.16 22.63
C HIS A 66 -5.55 -18.87 23.08
N PRO A 67 -6.19 -19.74 23.89
CA PRO A 67 -7.62 -19.61 24.23
C PRO A 67 -7.98 -18.34 25.04
N ASP A 68 -7.03 -17.76 25.75
CA ASP A 68 -7.23 -16.54 26.54
C ASP A 68 -6.84 -15.25 25.79
N GLU A 69 -6.23 -15.39 24.59
CA GLU A 69 -5.68 -14.30 23.77
C GLU A 69 -6.25 -14.36 22.35
N GLN A 70 -7.56 -14.50 22.25
CA GLN A 70 -8.26 -14.69 20.99
C GLN A 70 -8.12 -13.49 20.06
N VAL A 71 -7.87 -13.74 18.79
CA VAL A 71 -7.85 -12.76 17.72
C VAL A 71 -9.14 -12.83 16.91
N THR A 72 -9.67 -11.65 16.55
CA THR A 72 -10.83 -11.53 15.64
C THR A 72 -10.41 -10.72 14.43
N ALA A 73 -10.49 -11.30 13.23
CA ALA A 73 -10.25 -10.61 11.99
C ALA A 73 -11.54 -9.94 11.45
N GLN A 74 -11.39 -8.76 10.88
CA GLN A 74 -12.42 -8.02 10.16
C GLN A 74 -11.79 -7.39 8.90
N GLU A 75 -12.59 -7.16 7.88
CA GLU A 75 -12.13 -6.35 6.75
C GLU A 75 -12.06 -4.87 7.15
N ILE A 76 -11.15 -4.12 6.52
CA ILE A 76 -11.12 -2.66 6.64
C ILE A 76 -12.51 -2.13 6.24
N PRO A 77 -13.16 -1.27 7.05
CA PRO A 77 -14.48 -0.75 6.72
C PRO A 77 -14.49 -0.07 5.34
N ALA A 78 -15.54 -0.31 4.57
CA ALA A 78 -15.73 0.35 3.30
C ALA A 78 -15.81 1.88 3.46
N GLY A 79 -15.07 2.61 2.62
CA GLY A 79 -15.00 4.07 2.62
C GLY A 79 -14.56 4.57 1.26
N SER A 80 -14.17 5.86 1.18
CA SER A 80 -13.58 6.41 -0.05
C SER A 80 -12.19 5.81 -0.31
N SER A 81 -11.44 5.51 0.76
CA SER A 81 -10.21 4.71 0.74
C SER A 81 -9.99 4.02 2.09
N SER A 82 -9.10 3.02 2.11
CA SER A 82 -8.67 2.36 3.34
C SER A 82 -8.02 3.34 4.32
N GLU A 83 -7.19 4.24 3.81
CA GLU A 83 -6.47 5.23 4.61
C GLU A 83 -7.43 6.23 5.28
N GLU A 84 -8.48 6.64 4.59
CA GLU A 84 -9.52 7.50 5.19
C GLU A 84 -10.29 6.78 6.29
N ALA A 85 -10.66 5.51 6.07
CA ALA A 85 -11.34 4.69 7.07
C ALA A 85 -10.48 4.50 8.33
N ILE A 86 -9.18 4.22 8.15
CA ILE A 86 -8.21 4.07 9.25
C ILE A 86 -8.03 5.40 9.98
N THR A 87 -7.84 6.51 9.26
CA THR A 87 -7.70 7.86 9.84
C THR A 87 -8.92 8.24 10.68
N ALA A 88 -10.12 7.92 10.20
CA ALA A 88 -11.37 8.14 10.96
C ALA A 88 -11.41 7.31 12.24
N ALA A 89 -10.98 6.04 12.19
CA ALA A 89 -10.91 5.16 13.35
C ALA A 89 -9.88 5.64 14.39
N ILE A 90 -8.71 6.12 13.96
CA ILE A 90 -7.71 6.76 14.84
C ILE A 90 -8.34 7.96 15.55
N THR A 91 -8.96 8.86 14.80
CA THR A 91 -9.60 10.07 15.34
C THR A 91 -10.71 9.74 16.35
N ALA A 92 -11.47 8.67 16.10
CA ALA A 92 -12.54 8.20 16.98
C ALA A 92 -12.03 7.38 18.17
N GLY A 93 -10.75 7.00 18.21
CA GLY A 93 -10.20 6.09 19.23
C GLY A 93 -10.76 4.66 19.15
N THR A 94 -11.15 4.22 17.94
CA THR A 94 -11.76 2.90 17.66
C THR A 94 -10.95 2.05 16.71
N ALA A 95 -9.71 2.45 16.43
CA ALA A 95 -8.82 1.65 15.60
C ALA A 95 -8.59 0.27 16.24
N PRO A 96 -8.47 -0.82 15.43
CA PRO A 96 -8.17 -2.16 15.94
C PRO A 96 -6.74 -2.22 16.48
N CYS A 97 -6.33 -3.38 16.99
CA CYS A 97 -4.94 -3.55 17.46
C CYS A 97 -3.94 -3.52 16.30
N LEU A 98 -4.23 -4.22 15.21
CA LEU A 98 -3.39 -4.28 14.02
C LEU A 98 -4.23 -3.99 12.76
N VAL A 99 -3.62 -3.31 11.81
CA VAL A 99 -4.16 -3.20 10.45
C VAL A 99 -3.09 -3.65 9.47
N TYR A 100 -3.47 -4.61 8.64
CA TYR A 100 -2.68 -5.15 7.55
C TYR A 100 -2.93 -4.36 6.27
N ASN A 101 -2.04 -4.50 5.30
CA ASN A 101 -2.19 -3.94 3.96
C ASN A 101 -2.26 -2.41 3.93
N ILE A 102 -1.56 -1.74 4.86
CA ILE A 102 -1.45 -0.28 4.87
C ILE A 102 -0.38 0.22 3.90
N SER A 103 -0.59 1.40 3.34
CA SER A 103 0.45 2.12 2.58
C SER A 103 1.40 2.85 3.53
N SER A 104 2.70 2.76 3.27
CA SER A 104 3.74 3.51 3.99
C SER A 104 3.52 5.02 3.92
N ALA A 105 2.92 5.52 2.84
CA ALA A 105 2.62 6.94 2.67
C ALA A 105 1.70 7.54 3.75
N ALA A 106 0.79 6.76 4.32
CA ALA A 106 -0.13 7.24 5.35
C ALA A 106 0.48 7.29 6.76
N VAL A 107 1.52 6.48 7.01
CA VAL A 107 2.13 6.30 8.33
C VAL A 107 2.62 7.59 8.98
N PRO A 108 3.34 8.51 8.31
CA PRO A 108 3.79 9.75 8.92
C PRO A 108 2.64 10.61 9.45
N GLY A 109 1.51 10.62 8.75
CA GLY A 109 0.30 11.32 9.19
C GLY A 109 -0.27 10.72 10.47
N TRP A 110 -0.36 9.40 10.55
CA TRP A 110 -0.88 8.70 11.72
C TRP A 110 0.06 8.74 12.93
N VAL A 111 1.39 8.77 12.70
CA VAL A 111 2.38 9.01 13.77
C VAL A 111 2.19 10.39 14.40
N ARG A 112 2.06 11.45 13.57
CA ARG A 112 1.79 12.82 14.07
C ARG A 112 0.48 12.93 14.85
N GLN A 113 -0.53 12.12 14.51
CA GLN A 113 -1.80 12.04 15.25
C GLN A 113 -1.70 11.25 16.55
N GLY A 114 -0.54 10.61 16.84
CA GLY A 114 -0.37 9.72 17.98
C GLY A 114 -1.18 8.42 17.87
N GLY A 115 -1.54 8.02 16.64
CA GLY A 115 -2.38 6.86 16.36
C GLY A 115 -1.64 5.54 16.38
N LEU A 116 -0.32 5.54 16.21
CA LEU A 116 0.48 4.34 16.04
C LEU A 116 1.40 4.06 17.24
N VAL A 117 1.58 2.78 17.54
CA VAL A 117 2.55 2.29 18.54
C VAL A 117 3.92 2.20 17.88
N ASN A 118 4.94 2.71 18.55
CA ASN A 118 6.32 2.52 18.16
C ASN A 118 6.75 1.07 18.45
N LEU A 119 6.95 0.27 17.42
CA LEU A 119 7.32 -1.14 17.54
C LEU A 119 8.69 -1.33 18.17
N SER A 120 9.59 -0.33 18.05
CA SER A 120 10.92 -0.38 18.69
C SER A 120 10.87 -0.30 20.23
N GLN A 121 9.70 -0.07 20.82
CA GLN A 121 9.50 -0.13 22.28
C GLN A 121 9.33 -1.55 22.81
N PHE A 122 9.05 -2.54 21.94
CA PHE A 122 9.13 -3.94 22.30
C PHE A 122 10.60 -4.38 22.39
N GLU A 123 10.91 -5.34 23.27
CA GLU A 123 12.28 -5.80 23.53
C GLU A 123 13.00 -6.26 22.26
N ASP A 124 12.28 -6.96 21.36
CA ASP A 124 12.76 -7.49 20.09
C ASP A 124 12.26 -6.70 18.86
N GLY A 125 11.56 -5.55 19.06
CA GLY A 125 10.82 -4.87 18.01
C GLY A 125 11.68 -4.38 16.86
N ALA A 126 12.75 -3.65 17.14
CA ALA A 126 13.65 -3.15 16.11
C ALA A 126 14.39 -4.29 15.41
N SER A 127 14.94 -5.25 16.18
CA SER A 127 15.67 -6.39 15.61
C SER A 127 14.78 -7.28 14.74
N TYR A 128 13.50 -7.47 15.12
CA TYR A 128 12.57 -8.25 14.31
C TYR A 128 12.34 -7.62 12.92
N VAL A 129 12.17 -6.28 12.85
CA VAL A 129 12.04 -5.56 11.58
C VAL A 129 13.31 -5.68 10.74
N GLU A 130 14.48 -5.43 11.36
CA GLU A 130 15.78 -5.42 10.69
C GLU A 130 16.21 -6.81 10.20
N GLU A 131 15.99 -7.85 10.98
CA GLU A 131 16.30 -9.24 10.59
C GLU A 131 15.41 -9.70 9.44
N ARG A 132 14.13 -9.28 9.42
CA ARG A 132 13.18 -9.63 8.37
C ARG A 132 13.51 -8.95 7.03
N VAL A 133 13.78 -7.65 7.06
CA VAL A 133 13.86 -6.80 5.84
C VAL A 133 15.31 -6.52 5.42
N GLY A 134 16.26 -6.68 6.34
CA GLY A 134 17.67 -6.37 6.08
C GLY A 134 17.91 -4.88 5.87
N GLU A 135 18.79 -4.53 4.92
CA GLU A 135 19.17 -3.13 4.64
C GLU A 135 17.97 -2.25 4.25
N GLY A 136 16.94 -2.81 3.63
CA GLY A 136 15.71 -2.11 3.27
C GLY A 136 14.90 -1.61 4.47
N ALA A 137 15.14 -2.12 5.68
CA ALA A 137 14.48 -1.66 6.90
C ALA A 137 14.68 -0.16 7.16
N GLN A 138 15.82 0.40 6.75
CA GLN A 138 16.15 1.81 6.94
C GLN A 138 15.15 2.77 6.26
N THR A 139 14.50 2.34 5.18
CA THR A 139 13.45 3.13 4.49
C THR A 139 12.23 3.39 5.38
N TYR A 140 12.00 2.52 6.36
CA TYR A 140 10.84 2.58 7.26
C TYR A 140 11.18 3.10 8.67
N LEU A 141 12.47 3.36 8.93
CA LEU A 141 12.94 3.90 10.20
C LEU A 141 12.65 5.40 10.27
N THR A 142 12.04 5.82 11.38
CA THR A 142 11.89 7.24 11.74
C THR A 142 12.91 7.61 12.81
N ASP A 143 13.00 8.90 13.16
CA ASP A 143 13.89 9.38 14.24
C ASP A 143 13.63 8.67 15.58
N ASP A 144 12.39 8.24 15.82
CA ASP A 144 11.95 7.61 17.07
C ASP A 144 11.88 6.07 17.02
N GLY A 145 12.03 5.44 15.82
CA GLY A 145 11.95 4.00 15.63
C GLY A 145 10.97 3.57 14.54
N TYR A 146 10.55 2.31 14.58
CA TYR A 146 9.63 1.71 13.60
C TYR A 146 8.18 1.82 14.06
N TYR A 147 7.30 2.36 13.21
CA TYR A 147 5.85 2.44 13.44
C TYR A 147 5.05 1.51 12.53
N GLN A 148 5.73 0.76 11.70
CA GLN A 148 5.18 -0.22 10.78
C GLN A 148 6.16 -1.38 10.61
N LEU A 149 5.61 -2.58 10.40
CA LEU A 149 6.37 -3.74 9.94
C LEU A 149 6.21 -3.84 8.43
N PRO A 150 7.28 -3.73 7.64
CA PRO A 150 7.23 -4.03 6.21
C PRO A 150 6.83 -5.49 6.01
N TRP A 151 5.74 -5.73 5.28
CA TRP A 151 5.12 -7.05 5.21
C TRP A 151 5.28 -7.71 3.85
N LYS A 152 4.90 -7.03 2.78
CA LYS A 152 4.97 -7.54 1.42
C LYS A 152 5.34 -6.43 0.43
N SER A 153 5.99 -6.82 -0.67
CA SER A 153 6.33 -5.97 -1.81
C SER A 153 5.85 -6.64 -3.09
N ASN A 154 5.08 -5.92 -3.87
CA ASN A 154 4.42 -6.44 -5.06
C ASN A 154 4.82 -5.59 -6.27
N PRO A 155 5.94 -5.88 -6.95
CA PRO A 155 6.39 -5.10 -8.10
C PRO A 155 5.26 -4.91 -9.12
N VAL A 156 5.04 -3.67 -9.54
CA VAL A 156 4.01 -3.34 -10.54
C VAL A 156 4.59 -3.51 -11.94
N MET A 157 3.91 -4.31 -12.75
CA MET A 157 4.29 -4.58 -14.15
C MET A 157 3.09 -4.36 -15.07
N VAL A 158 3.32 -4.37 -16.37
CA VAL A 158 2.23 -4.40 -17.34
C VAL A 158 1.73 -5.84 -17.48
N MET A 159 0.53 -6.09 -16.97
CA MET A 159 -0.21 -7.33 -17.24
C MET A 159 -0.93 -7.22 -18.56
N TYR A 160 -0.92 -8.28 -19.38
CA TYR A 160 -1.63 -8.31 -20.64
C TYR A 160 -2.38 -9.62 -20.87
N ASN A 161 -3.48 -9.56 -21.62
CA ASN A 161 -4.28 -10.69 -22.05
C ASN A 161 -3.66 -11.30 -23.31
N LYS A 162 -3.05 -12.49 -23.20
CA LYS A 162 -2.40 -13.20 -24.31
C LYS A 162 -3.34 -13.46 -25.48
N THR A 163 -4.61 -13.81 -25.20
CA THR A 163 -5.61 -14.05 -26.25
C THR A 163 -5.92 -12.77 -27.03
N VAL A 164 -5.99 -11.62 -26.39
CA VAL A 164 -6.21 -10.33 -27.06
C VAL A 164 -4.99 -9.95 -27.90
N PHE A 165 -3.77 -10.16 -27.37
CA PHE A 165 -2.53 -9.90 -28.12
C PHE A 165 -2.45 -10.76 -29.36
N GLU A 166 -2.75 -12.07 -29.28
CA GLU A 166 -2.78 -12.96 -30.41
C GLU A 166 -3.80 -12.49 -31.50
N LYS A 167 -5.01 -12.11 -31.06
CA LYS A 167 -6.04 -11.55 -31.98
C LYS A 167 -5.58 -10.27 -32.67
N ALA A 168 -4.83 -9.41 -31.95
CA ALA A 168 -4.25 -8.22 -32.56
C ALA A 168 -3.02 -8.52 -33.43
N GLY A 169 -2.52 -9.76 -33.44
CA GLY A 169 -1.32 -10.17 -34.17
C GLY A 169 -0.03 -9.66 -33.53
N ILE A 170 -0.04 -9.49 -32.19
CA ILE A 170 1.14 -9.26 -31.36
C ILE A 170 1.56 -10.63 -30.83
N ASP A 171 2.88 -10.89 -30.77
CA ASP A 171 3.39 -12.14 -30.19
C ASP A 171 3.12 -12.15 -28.68
N PRO A 172 2.27 -13.05 -28.16
CA PRO A 172 1.92 -13.07 -26.75
C PRO A 172 3.02 -13.64 -25.85
N GLU A 173 4.02 -14.32 -26.42
CA GLU A 173 5.13 -14.88 -25.64
C GLU A 173 6.34 -13.91 -25.55
N ASN A 174 6.42 -12.96 -26.47
CA ASN A 174 7.50 -11.98 -26.49
C ASN A 174 7.01 -10.67 -27.14
N PRO A 175 6.14 -9.90 -26.46
CA PRO A 175 5.64 -8.64 -26.99
C PRO A 175 6.77 -7.60 -27.09
N ASP A 176 6.93 -7.02 -28.28
CA ASP A 176 7.91 -5.97 -28.54
C ASP A 176 7.29 -4.60 -28.20
N MET A 177 7.26 -4.25 -26.91
CA MET A 177 6.60 -3.06 -26.37
C MET A 177 7.42 -2.38 -25.25
N ALA A 178 8.75 -2.50 -25.31
CA ALA A 178 9.63 -1.98 -24.27
C ALA A 178 9.79 -0.44 -24.31
N THR A 179 9.69 0.16 -25.52
CA THR A 179 9.74 1.63 -25.65
C THR A 179 8.34 2.24 -25.63
N TYR A 180 8.24 3.54 -25.29
CA TYR A 180 6.95 4.27 -25.42
C TYR A 180 6.41 4.23 -26.85
N ASP A 181 7.28 4.36 -27.85
CA ASP A 181 6.87 4.32 -29.25
C ASP A 181 6.32 2.94 -29.66
N ASP A 182 7.00 1.86 -29.26
CA ASP A 182 6.55 0.49 -29.54
C ASP A 182 5.27 0.15 -28.77
N PHE A 183 5.16 0.60 -27.51
CA PHE A 183 3.97 0.43 -26.70
C PHE A 183 2.75 1.14 -27.32
N LEU A 184 2.92 2.39 -27.78
CA LEU A 184 1.88 3.13 -28.48
C LEU A 184 1.51 2.46 -29.81
N ALA A 185 2.50 1.95 -30.56
CA ALA A 185 2.24 1.24 -31.81
C ALA A 185 1.44 -0.06 -31.57
N GLY A 186 1.81 -0.85 -30.57
CA GLY A 186 1.07 -2.04 -30.13
C GLY A 186 -0.34 -1.70 -29.66
N SER A 187 -0.49 -0.64 -28.87
CA SER A 187 -1.77 -0.15 -28.36
C SER A 187 -2.73 0.25 -29.50
N ARG A 188 -2.25 1.01 -30.48
CA ARG A 188 -3.03 1.35 -31.69
C ARG A 188 -3.45 0.11 -32.44
N LYS A 189 -2.56 -0.86 -32.64
CA LYS A 189 -2.84 -2.13 -33.34
C LYS A 189 -3.93 -2.93 -32.62
N ILE A 190 -3.96 -2.97 -31.28
CA ILE A 190 -5.00 -3.65 -30.51
C ILE A 190 -6.37 -3.02 -30.79
N VAL A 191 -6.49 -1.71 -30.67
CA VAL A 191 -7.77 -1.01 -30.86
C VAL A 191 -8.21 -1.01 -32.28
N GLU A 192 -7.32 -0.72 -33.25
CA GLU A 192 -7.62 -0.69 -34.69
C GLU A 192 -8.06 -2.05 -35.22
N SER A 193 -7.52 -3.15 -34.72
CA SER A 193 -7.91 -4.50 -35.07
C SER A 193 -9.27 -4.93 -34.54
N GLY A 194 -9.80 -4.20 -33.55
CA GLY A 194 -10.99 -4.57 -32.81
C GLY A 194 -10.77 -5.77 -31.86
N ALA A 195 -9.52 -6.04 -31.45
CA ALA A 195 -9.21 -7.12 -30.53
C ALA A 195 -9.70 -6.81 -29.11
N ALA A 196 -9.69 -5.54 -28.72
CA ALA A 196 -10.28 -5.00 -27.50
C ALA A 196 -10.78 -3.57 -27.74
N ASP A 197 -11.64 -3.06 -26.87
CA ASP A 197 -12.19 -1.69 -26.94
C ASP A 197 -11.15 -0.65 -26.49
N SER A 198 -10.26 -1.02 -25.57
CA SER A 198 -9.13 -0.22 -25.13
C SER A 198 -7.84 -1.04 -25.11
N ALA A 199 -6.71 -0.36 -25.28
CA ALA A 199 -5.41 -1.02 -25.21
C ALA A 199 -4.99 -1.27 -23.76
N ILE A 200 -5.15 -0.26 -22.90
CA ILE A 200 -4.80 -0.34 -21.50
C ILE A 200 -5.93 0.23 -20.66
N TRP A 201 -6.13 -0.37 -19.50
CA TRP A 201 -7.07 0.11 -18.50
C TRP A 201 -6.32 0.65 -17.29
N PRO A 202 -5.91 1.91 -17.27
CA PRO A 202 -5.70 2.60 -16.03
C PRO A 202 -7.10 2.87 -15.49
N SER A 203 -7.37 2.54 -14.24
CA SER A 203 -8.66 2.85 -13.62
C SER A 203 -8.74 4.34 -13.30
N PRO A 204 -9.32 5.22 -14.13
CA PRO A 204 -9.54 6.59 -13.72
C PRO A 204 -10.43 6.57 -12.49
N THR A 205 -9.85 6.87 -11.34
CA THR A 205 -10.52 6.86 -10.05
C THR A 205 -10.32 8.22 -9.40
N ASN A 206 -11.20 8.62 -8.51
CA ASN A 206 -10.98 9.77 -7.64
C ASN A 206 -10.21 9.41 -6.37
N GLU A 207 -9.64 8.23 -6.30
CA GLU A 207 -8.76 7.84 -5.22
C GLU A 207 -7.37 8.43 -5.40
N PHE A 208 -6.75 8.87 -4.30
CA PHE A 208 -5.48 9.61 -4.37
C PHE A 208 -4.28 8.74 -4.81
N PHE A 209 -4.38 7.42 -4.70
CA PHE A 209 -3.31 6.49 -5.05
C PHE A 209 -3.30 6.07 -6.54
N GLN A 210 -4.26 6.50 -7.36
CA GLN A 210 -4.24 6.15 -8.79
C GLN A 210 -2.90 6.44 -9.47
N PRO A 211 -2.24 7.61 -9.27
CA PRO A 211 -0.94 7.88 -9.91
C PRO A 211 0.18 6.93 -9.52
N TRP A 212 0.03 6.15 -8.45
CA TRP A 212 0.99 5.11 -8.08
C TRP A 212 1.00 3.94 -9.05
N PHE A 213 -0.07 3.74 -9.80
CA PHE A 213 -0.18 2.69 -10.81
C PHE A 213 -0.05 3.21 -12.24
N ASP A 214 -0.27 4.50 -12.49
CA ASP A 214 -0.12 5.10 -13.81
C ASP A 214 1.25 5.77 -13.96
N PHE A 215 1.41 6.91 -13.31
CA PHE A 215 2.58 7.76 -13.47
C PHE A 215 3.82 7.21 -12.76
N TYR A 216 3.67 6.79 -11.51
CA TYR A 216 4.82 6.53 -10.64
C TYR A 216 5.66 5.32 -11.06
N PRO A 217 5.10 4.16 -11.48
CA PRO A 217 5.89 3.04 -11.97
C PRO A 217 6.76 3.41 -13.17
N LEU A 218 6.19 4.18 -14.12
CA LEU A 218 6.91 4.63 -15.30
C LEU A 218 7.93 5.71 -14.96
N TYR A 219 7.65 6.60 -14.00
CA TYR A 219 8.60 7.61 -13.56
C TYR A 219 9.83 6.99 -12.88
N LEU A 220 9.64 6.00 -12.03
CA LEU A 220 10.75 5.23 -11.45
C LEU A 220 11.58 4.55 -12.55
N ALA A 221 10.93 3.96 -13.55
CA ALA A 221 11.61 3.32 -14.67
C ALA A 221 12.42 4.32 -15.49
N GLU A 222 11.82 5.43 -15.88
CA GLU A 222 12.43 6.46 -16.72
C GLU A 222 13.58 7.18 -16.02
N SER A 223 13.45 7.43 -14.70
CA SER A 223 14.44 8.16 -13.90
C SER A 223 15.51 7.27 -13.27
N GLY A 224 15.46 5.95 -13.46
CA GLY A 224 16.37 4.99 -12.83
C GLY A 224 16.19 4.90 -11.31
N GLY A 225 14.95 5.08 -10.83
CA GLY A 225 14.58 4.87 -9.43
C GLY A 225 14.47 6.15 -8.59
N THR A 226 14.49 7.34 -9.19
CA THR A 226 14.29 8.60 -8.45
C THR A 226 12.86 8.68 -7.92
N PRO A 227 12.63 8.87 -6.60
CA PRO A 227 11.29 9.03 -6.05
C PRO A 227 10.68 10.38 -6.47
N LEU A 228 9.33 10.51 -6.41
CA LEU A 228 8.64 11.78 -6.77
C LEU A 228 8.97 12.96 -5.84
N VAL A 229 9.49 12.68 -4.65
CA VAL A 229 9.94 13.67 -3.67
C VAL A 229 11.25 13.21 -3.05
N GLU A 230 12.25 14.06 -3.09
CA GLU A 230 13.55 13.86 -2.44
C GLU A 230 13.99 15.17 -1.81
N ASP A 231 14.67 15.13 -0.67
CA ASP A 231 15.17 16.32 0.04
C ASP A 231 14.12 17.43 0.25
N GLN A 232 12.87 17.04 0.54
CA GLN A 232 11.72 17.93 0.72
C GLN A 232 11.38 18.76 -0.53
N ALA A 233 11.68 18.27 -1.71
CA ALA A 233 11.34 18.89 -2.98
C ALA A 233 10.80 17.85 -3.97
N ALA A 234 9.87 18.27 -4.83
CA ALA A 234 9.42 17.47 -5.96
C ALA A 234 10.54 17.30 -6.98
N THR A 235 10.67 16.10 -7.55
CA THR A 235 11.72 15.73 -8.49
C THR A 235 11.22 15.61 -9.93
N PHE A 236 9.92 15.47 -10.12
CA PHE A 236 9.30 15.09 -11.39
C PHE A 236 9.07 16.22 -12.39
N ASP A 237 9.40 17.47 -12.06
CA ASP A 237 9.40 18.59 -13.02
C ASP A 237 10.72 18.61 -13.80
N ASP A 238 10.96 17.52 -14.54
CA ASP A 238 12.16 17.28 -15.31
C ASP A 238 11.83 16.59 -16.66
N GLU A 239 12.87 16.21 -17.41
CA GLU A 239 12.71 15.53 -18.71
C GLU A 239 12.06 14.14 -18.54
N ASN A 240 12.33 13.42 -17.44
CA ASN A 240 11.76 12.10 -17.16
C ASN A 240 10.25 12.20 -16.88
N GLY A 241 9.88 13.11 -15.96
CA GLY A 241 8.46 13.34 -15.66
C GLY A 241 7.68 13.81 -16.88
N LYS A 242 8.32 14.62 -17.75
CA LYS A 242 7.71 15.04 -19.01
C LYS A 242 7.51 13.88 -19.98
N ALA A 243 8.48 13.00 -20.15
CA ALA A 243 8.37 11.83 -21.02
C ALA A 243 7.19 10.92 -20.60
N VAL A 244 7.07 10.65 -19.30
CA VAL A 244 5.96 9.85 -18.75
C VAL A 244 4.61 10.54 -18.94
N ALA A 245 4.53 11.83 -18.64
CA ALA A 245 3.27 12.58 -18.76
C ALA A 245 2.81 12.68 -20.23
N ASP A 246 3.74 12.94 -21.16
CA ASP A 246 3.45 12.99 -22.60
C ASP A 246 3.02 11.61 -23.15
N PHE A 247 3.63 10.53 -22.67
CA PHE A 247 3.21 9.16 -23.01
C PHE A 247 1.76 8.90 -22.60
N TRP A 248 1.41 9.12 -21.33
CA TRP A 248 0.05 8.93 -20.85
C TRP A 248 -0.96 9.88 -21.51
N ALA A 249 -0.58 11.14 -21.71
CA ALA A 249 -1.44 12.10 -22.41
C ALA A 249 -1.75 11.64 -23.85
N THR A 250 -0.78 11.00 -24.52
CA THR A 250 -0.98 10.40 -25.85
C THR A 250 -1.94 9.21 -25.79
N ILE A 251 -1.78 8.31 -24.81
CA ILE A 251 -2.69 7.16 -24.59
C ILE A 251 -4.15 7.64 -24.46
N TYR A 252 -4.39 8.68 -23.66
CA TYR A 252 -5.75 9.21 -23.48
C TYR A 252 -6.25 10.01 -24.68
N ALA A 253 -5.41 10.84 -25.28
CA ALA A 253 -5.80 11.68 -26.42
C ALA A 253 -6.16 10.85 -27.65
N GLU A 254 -5.52 9.71 -27.85
CA GLU A 254 -5.82 8.79 -28.96
C GLU A 254 -6.95 7.79 -28.63
N GLY A 255 -7.53 7.85 -27.43
CA GLY A 255 -8.61 6.95 -27.01
C GLY A 255 -8.15 5.50 -26.81
N LEU A 256 -6.86 5.29 -26.51
CA LEU A 256 -6.28 3.97 -26.24
C LEU A 256 -6.59 3.48 -24.82
N ALA A 257 -6.98 4.40 -23.94
CA ALA A 257 -7.49 4.13 -22.61
C ALA A 257 -8.81 4.89 -22.37
N PRO A 258 -9.74 4.36 -21.54
CA PRO A 258 -10.95 5.06 -21.18
C PRO A 258 -10.66 6.21 -20.23
N GLN A 259 -11.47 7.27 -20.29
CA GLN A 259 -11.41 8.42 -19.39
C GLN A 259 -12.45 8.34 -18.26
N GLU A 260 -13.23 7.27 -18.23
CA GLU A 260 -14.28 7.04 -17.23
C GLU A 260 -13.99 5.74 -16.47
N ALA A 261 -14.24 5.77 -15.16
CA ALA A 261 -14.15 4.56 -14.34
C ALA A 261 -15.26 3.56 -14.75
N SER A 262 -14.94 2.27 -14.74
CA SER A 262 -15.92 1.19 -14.90
C SER A 262 -16.11 0.46 -13.58
N THR A 263 -17.31 -0.09 -13.39
CA THR A 263 -17.61 -1.04 -12.30
C THR A 263 -17.36 -2.48 -12.73
N ASP A 264 -17.15 -2.73 -14.01
CA ASP A 264 -16.95 -4.07 -14.56
C ASP A 264 -15.44 -4.33 -14.69
N ASP A 265 -15.02 -5.57 -14.48
CA ASP A 265 -13.66 -6.01 -14.73
C ASP A 265 -13.40 -6.10 -16.23
N ALA A 266 -12.75 -5.08 -16.76
CA ALA A 266 -12.46 -4.94 -18.19
C ALA A 266 -11.53 -6.03 -18.72
N MET A 267 -10.60 -6.53 -17.88
CA MET A 267 -9.67 -7.59 -18.24
C MET A 267 -10.40 -8.93 -18.39
N SER A 268 -11.21 -9.34 -17.43
CA SER A 268 -12.03 -10.56 -17.50
C SER A 268 -13.09 -10.49 -18.61
N ALA A 269 -13.63 -9.30 -18.87
CA ALA A 269 -14.55 -9.08 -19.98
C ALA A 269 -13.87 -9.08 -21.36
N GLY A 270 -12.55 -9.01 -21.42
CA GLY A 270 -11.78 -8.90 -22.65
C GLY A 270 -12.00 -7.57 -23.39
N THR A 271 -12.47 -6.54 -22.72
CA THR A 271 -12.68 -5.20 -23.27
C THR A 271 -11.43 -4.33 -23.20
N THR A 272 -10.44 -4.73 -22.40
CA THR A 272 -9.09 -4.17 -22.41
C THR A 272 -8.04 -5.25 -22.69
N ALA A 273 -6.90 -4.85 -23.22
CA ALA A 273 -5.79 -5.76 -23.47
C ALA A 273 -4.76 -5.78 -22.36
N MET A 274 -4.58 -4.66 -21.66
CA MET A 274 -3.51 -4.47 -20.65
C MET A 274 -4.03 -3.73 -19.43
N GLN A 275 -3.34 -3.94 -18.30
CA GLN A 275 -3.42 -3.06 -17.12
C GLN A 275 -2.12 -3.14 -16.32
N LEU A 276 -1.86 -2.14 -15.47
CA LEU A 276 -0.77 -2.22 -14.51
C LEU A 276 -1.23 -3.02 -13.29
N ALA A 277 -0.46 -4.04 -12.94
CA ALA A 277 -0.80 -4.96 -11.85
C ALA A 277 0.45 -5.57 -11.22
N GLY A 278 0.29 -6.12 -10.03
CA GLY A 278 1.31 -6.92 -9.35
C GLY A 278 1.00 -8.42 -9.36
N PRO A 279 1.76 -9.22 -8.59
CA PRO A 279 1.66 -10.69 -8.60
C PRO A 279 0.28 -11.23 -8.18
N TRP A 280 -0.49 -10.48 -7.38
CA TRP A 280 -1.87 -10.85 -7.00
C TRP A 280 -2.79 -11.10 -8.20
N ALA A 281 -2.49 -10.47 -9.34
CA ALA A 281 -3.30 -10.60 -10.53
C ALA A 281 -3.23 -12.01 -11.14
N ILE A 282 -2.15 -12.74 -10.96
CA ILE A 282 -2.00 -14.12 -11.44
C ILE A 282 -3.12 -14.99 -10.85
N ALA A 283 -3.24 -15.00 -9.52
CA ALA A 283 -4.26 -15.77 -8.84
C ALA A 283 -5.68 -15.26 -9.15
N SER A 284 -5.86 -13.94 -9.20
CA SER A 284 -7.17 -13.32 -9.48
C SER A 284 -7.73 -13.66 -10.86
N TYR A 285 -6.85 -13.81 -11.88
CA TYR A 285 -7.25 -14.09 -13.25
C TYR A 285 -7.06 -15.54 -13.69
N ALA A 286 -6.53 -16.43 -12.83
CA ALA A 286 -6.14 -17.81 -13.17
C ALA A 286 -7.21 -18.63 -13.89
N GLU A 287 -8.50 -18.41 -13.58
CA GLU A 287 -9.63 -19.15 -14.18
C GLU A 287 -10.29 -18.43 -15.35
N SER A 288 -9.99 -17.13 -15.57
CA SER A 288 -10.73 -16.28 -16.52
C SER A 288 -9.90 -15.78 -17.69
N VAL A 289 -8.62 -15.50 -17.50
CA VAL A 289 -7.75 -14.86 -18.49
C VAL A 289 -6.38 -15.53 -18.52
N ASP A 290 -5.88 -15.84 -19.70
CA ASP A 290 -4.47 -16.22 -19.89
C ASP A 290 -3.63 -14.95 -19.91
N VAL A 291 -3.01 -14.64 -18.77
CA VAL A 291 -2.24 -13.41 -18.57
C VAL A 291 -0.75 -13.62 -18.82
N GLY A 292 -0.12 -12.61 -19.39
CA GLY A 292 1.32 -12.43 -19.42
C GLY A 292 1.72 -11.15 -18.69
N PHE A 293 3.00 -11.03 -18.38
CA PHE A 293 3.56 -9.85 -17.72
C PHE A 293 4.80 -9.39 -18.49
N MET A 294 5.00 -8.08 -18.55
CA MET A 294 6.19 -7.46 -19.09
C MET A 294 6.57 -6.25 -18.24
N PRO A 295 7.84 -5.84 -18.23
CA PRO A 295 8.26 -4.62 -17.56
C PRO A 295 7.48 -3.40 -18.04
N VAL A 296 7.40 -2.36 -17.21
CA VAL A 296 6.84 -1.08 -17.65
C VAL A 296 7.74 -0.47 -18.74
N PRO A 297 7.18 0.19 -19.77
CA PRO A 297 7.98 0.76 -20.85
C PRO A 297 8.75 1.99 -20.39
N THR A 298 9.85 2.30 -21.09
CA THR A 298 10.63 3.55 -20.94
C THR A 298 10.81 4.22 -22.30
N SER A 299 11.34 5.43 -22.34
CA SER A 299 11.59 6.13 -23.58
C SER A 299 12.67 5.45 -24.46
N ASP A 300 13.64 4.81 -23.85
CA ASP A 300 14.79 4.16 -24.50
C ASP A 300 14.73 2.62 -24.49
N GLY A 301 13.72 2.02 -23.83
CA GLY A 301 13.55 0.58 -23.76
C GLY A 301 14.51 -0.09 -22.79
N GLU A 302 14.75 0.51 -21.60
CA GLU A 302 15.56 -0.10 -20.55
C GLU A 302 15.12 -1.54 -20.26
N ALA A 303 16.06 -2.46 -20.33
CA ALA A 303 15.77 -3.89 -20.22
C ALA A 303 15.40 -4.33 -18.79
N GLU A 304 15.94 -3.63 -17.81
CA GLU A 304 15.76 -3.93 -16.37
C GLU A 304 15.32 -2.69 -15.59
N PRO A 305 14.15 -2.11 -15.91
CA PRO A 305 13.71 -0.85 -15.31
C PRO A 305 13.39 -1.03 -13.83
N VAL A 306 13.58 0.04 -13.06
CA VAL A 306 13.05 0.13 -11.69
C VAL A 306 11.55 0.36 -11.77
N THR A 307 10.76 -0.29 -10.93
CA THR A 307 9.31 -0.07 -10.89
C THR A 307 8.80 0.20 -9.50
N PHE A 308 7.51 0.49 -9.37
CA PHE A 308 6.85 0.70 -8.09
C PHE A 308 6.69 -0.62 -7.34
N ALA A 309 7.11 -0.64 -6.07
CA ALA A 309 7.06 -1.82 -5.21
C ALA A 309 5.65 -2.20 -4.75
N ASP A 310 4.71 -1.26 -4.73
CA ASP A 310 3.40 -1.41 -4.08
C ASP A 310 3.49 -2.13 -2.73
N SER A 311 4.43 -1.70 -1.90
CA SER A 311 4.66 -2.29 -0.59
C SER A 311 3.48 -2.06 0.33
N LYS A 312 3.12 -3.10 1.06
CA LYS A 312 2.08 -3.05 2.08
C LYS A 312 2.65 -3.51 3.42
N ASN A 313 2.27 -2.81 4.45
CA ASN A 313 2.83 -2.95 5.77
C ASN A 313 1.75 -3.28 6.80
N VAL A 314 2.18 -3.59 8.03
CA VAL A 314 1.30 -3.78 9.18
C VAL A 314 1.68 -2.76 10.24
N SER A 315 0.68 -2.07 10.82
CA SER A 315 0.89 -1.19 11.97
C SER A 315 0.05 -1.59 13.15
N MET A 316 0.58 -1.30 14.34
CA MET A 316 -0.13 -1.43 15.61
C MET A 316 -0.66 -0.06 16.04
N PHE A 317 -1.89 -0.03 16.58
CA PHE A 317 -2.58 1.21 16.91
C PHE A 317 -2.63 1.44 18.42
N THR A 318 -2.51 2.71 18.83
CA THR A 318 -2.50 3.10 20.24
C THR A 318 -3.81 2.85 20.98
N ALA A 319 -4.92 2.70 20.25
CA ALA A 319 -6.21 2.29 20.83
C ALA A 319 -6.23 0.83 21.32
N CYS A 320 -5.23 0.03 20.98
CA CYS A 320 -5.08 -1.36 21.43
C CYS A 320 -4.69 -1.40 22.91
N GLU A 321 -5.51 -2.05 23.75
CA GLU A 321 -5.22 -2.26 25.16
C GLU A 321 -4.31 -3.49 25.37
N ASN A 322 -4.37 -4.50 24.50
CA ASN A 322 -3.64 -5.76 24.59
C ASN A 322 -2.45 -5.82 23.64
N GLN A 323 -1.55 -4.82 23.75
CA GLN A 323 -0.44 -4.63 22.82
C GLN A 323 0.58 -5.77 22.84
N ALA A 324 0.78 -6.42 23.99
CA ALA A 324 1.70 -7.57 24.06
C ALA A 324 1.15 -8.75 23.25
N THR A 325 -0.15 -9.08 23.36
CA THR A 325 -0.78 -10.10 22.51
C THR A 325 -0.73 -9.72 21.04
N ALA A 326 -1.01 -8.45 20.71
CA ALA A 326 -0.96 -7.97 19.34
C ALA A 326 0.44 -8.10 18.72
N TRP A 327 1.51 -7.87 19.52
CA TRP A 327 2.89 -8.04 19.08
C TRP A 327 3.24 -9.52 18.82
N GLU A 328 2.88 -10.41 19.72
CA GLU A 328 3.11 -11.84 19.52
C GLU A 328 2.30 -12.38 18.31
N PHE A 329 1.05 -11.93 18.14
CA PHE A 329 0.27 -12.27 16.96
C PHE A 329 0.87 -11.70 15.67
N LEU A 330 1.39 -10.47 15.69
CA LEU A 330 2.08 -9.88 14.54
C LEU A 330 3.27 -10.74 14.11
N LYS A 331 4.11 -11.17 15.08
CA LYS A 331 5.24 -12.08 14.80
C LYS A 331 4.79 -13.45 14.28
N PHE A 332 3.73 -14.01 14.85
CA PHE A 332 3.15 -15.28 14.40
C PHE A 332 2.64 -15.20 12.96
N SER A 333 1.87 -14.16 12.64
CA SER A 333 1.26 -13.95 11.32
C SER A 333 2.25 -13.56 10.22
N THR A 334 3.41 -13.06 10.61
CA THR A 334 4.51 -12.68 9.69
C THR A 334 5.74 -13.57 9.84
N SER A 335 5.58 -14.75 10.46
CA SER A 335 6.59 -15.79 10.50
C SER A 335 6.86 -16.36 9.10
N GLU A 336 7.99 -17.02 8.91
CA GLU A 336 8.34 -17.69 7.65
C GLU A 336 7.23 -18.65 7.18
N GLU A 337 6.64 -19.43 8.09
CA GLU A 337 5.54 -20.33 7.77
C GLU A 337 4.29 -19.60 7.31
N SER A 338 3.89 -18.52 8.01
CA SER A 338 2.70 -17.74 7.66
C SER A 338 2.90 -16.94 6.36
N ASP A 339 4.10 -16.42 6.12
CA ASP A 339 4.48 -15.78 4.87
C ASP A 339 4.45 -16.77 3.68
N GLY A 340 4.91 -18.01 3.87
CA GLY A 340 4.79 -19.05 2.84
C GLY A 340 3.33 -19.35 2.49
N LYS A 341 2.46 -19.44 3.49
CA LYS A 341 1.01 -19.60 3.27
C LYS A 341 0.39 -18.40 2.56
N LEU A 342 0.84 -17.16 2.86
CA LEU A 342 0.41 -15.96 2.15
C LEU A 342 0.81 -16.04 0.66
N LEU A 343 2.06 -16.38 0.40
CA LEU A 343 2.59 -16.54 -0.95
C LEU A 343 1.80 -17.60 -1.73
N GLU A 344 1.54 -18.77 -1.13
CA GLU A 344 0.77 -19.84 -1.75
C GLU A 344 -0.70 -19.44 -2.03
N ALA A 345 -1.33 -18.74 -1.10
CA ALA A 345 -2.74 -18.36 -1.22
C ALA A 345 -2.97 -17.19 -2.18
N THR A 346 -2.04 -16.24 -2.24
CA THR A 346 -2.26 -14.94 -2.88
C THR A 346 -1.29 -14.60 -4.00
N GLY A 347 -0.15 -15.30 -4.09
CA GLY A 347 0.96 -14.94 -4.96
C GLY A 347 1.68 -13.65 -4.58
N GLN A 348 1.30 -12.98 -3.49
CA GLN A 348 1.94 -11.74 -3.05
C GLN A 348 3.25 -12.03 -2.34
N MET A 349 4.27 -11.22 -2.63
CA MET A 349 5.64 -11.47 -2.20
C MET A 349 5.88 -10.98 -0.77
N PRO A 350 6.12 -11.87 0.22
CA PRO A 350 6.57 -11.42 1.54
C PRO A 350 7.85 -10.60 1.44
N LEU A 351 7.92 -9.46 2.12
CA LEU A 351 9.12 -8.64 2.14
C LEU A 351 10.12 -9.23 3.13
N ARG A 352 11.01 -10.08 2.61
CA ARG A 352 12.07 -10.80 3.33
C ARG A 352 13.38 -10.76 2.55
N THR A 353 14.50 -10.77 3.26
CA THR A 353 15.85 -10.74 2.67
C THR A 353 16.20 -11.97 1.86
N ASP A 354 15.54 -13.09 2.09
CA ASP A 354 15.88 -14.42 1.57
C ASP A 354 14.70 -15.08 0.83
N LEU A 355 13.77 -14.26 0.33
CA LEU A 355 12.51 -14.69 -0.30
C LEU A 355 12.73 -15.82 -1.34
N ALA A 356 13.59 -15.59 -2.33
CA ALA A 356 13.81 -16.54 -3.41
C ALA A 356 14.45 -17.86 -2.94
N THR A 357 15.26 -17.80 -1.88
CA THR A 357 15.92 -18.99 -1.32
C THR A 357 14.98 -19.76 -0.40
N THR A 358 14.26 -19.04 0.47
CA THR A 358 13.34 -19.64 1.44
C THR A 358 12.17 -20.34 0.75
N TYR A 359 11.65 -19.75 -0.35
CA TYR A 359 10.50 -20.30 -1.08
C TYR A 359 10.89 -20.81 -2.49
N ALA A 360 12.11 -21.31 -2.65
CA ALA A 360 12.63 -21.79 -3.94
C ALA A 360 11.74 -22.87 -4.58
N ASP A 361 11.18 -23.77 -3.78
CA ASP A 361 10.28 -24.83 -4.28
C ASP A 361 8.98 -24.22 -4.86
N TYR A 362 8.43 -23.20 -4.20
CA TYR A 362 7.24 -22.50 -4.69
C TYR A 362 7.49 -21.85 -6.05
N PHE A 363 8.59 -21.12 -6.21
CA PHE A 363 8.91 -20.46 -7.50
C PHE A 363 9.21 -21.47 -8.61
N ALA A 364 9.85 -22.60 -8.28
CA ALA A 364 10.09 -23.68 -9.24
C ALA A 364 8.78 -24.34 -9.73
N GLU A 365 7.77 -24.44 -8.88
CA GLU A 365 6.43 -24.97 -9.21
C GLU A 365 5.52 -23.93 -9.90
N ASN A 366 5.81 -22.63 -9.69
CA ASN A 366 5.00 -21.52 -10.14
C ASN A 366 5.82 -20.50 -10.96
N PRO A 367 6.34 -20.86 -12.15
CA PRO A 367 7.27 -20.02 -12.90
C PRO A 367 6.69 -18.69 -13.37
N SER A 368 5.37 -18.53 -13.41
CA SER A 368 4.72 -17.24 -13.70
C SER A 368 4.98 -16.15 -12.67
N TYR A 369 5.39 -16.54 -11.45
CA TYR A 369 5.77 -15.59 -10.40
C TYR A 369 7.27 -15.24 -10.40
N GLU A 370 8.10 -15.99 -11.14
CA GLU A 370 9.55 -15.75 -11.21
C GLU A 370 9.87 -14.34 -11.70
N VAL A 371 9.10 -13.84 -12.68
CA VAL A 371 9.28 -12.49 -13.22
C VAL A 371 9.11 -11.39 -12.14
N PHE A 372 8.26 -11.62 -11.15
CA PHE A 372 8.07 -10.69 -10.03
C PHE A 372 9.18 -10.83 -8.99
N ALA A 373 9.66 -12.05 -8.74
CA ALA A 373 10.80 -12.27 -7.85
C ALA A 373 12.06 -11.59 -8.41
N ASP A 374 12.31 -11.69 -9.70
CA ASP A 374 13.40 -11.00 -10.39
C ASP A 374 13.24 -9.49 -10.36
N GLN A 375 12.01 -8.98 -10.51
CA GLN A 375 11.72 -7.54 -10.47
C GLN A 375 11.80 -6.96 -9.06
N ALA A 376 11.61 -7.77 -8.01
CA ALA A 376 11.59 -7.30 -6.62
C ALA A 376 12.89 -6.63 -6.18
N GLU A 377 14.02 -6.98 -6.78
CA GLU A 377 15.32 -6.34 -6.51
C GLU A 377 15.45 -4.93 -7.12
N ARG A 378 14.56 -4.57 -8.06
CA ARG A 378 14.56 -3.31 -8.81
C ARG A 378 13.25 -2.57 -8.60
N THR A 379 13.01 -2.17 -7.36
CA THR A 379 11.78 -1.46 -6.99
C THR A 379 12.08 -0.20 -6.19
N GLY A 380 11.17 0.79 -6.31
CA GLY A 380 11.09 1.95 -5.45
C GLY A 380 9.69 2.03 -4.80
N ASP A 381 9.63 2.48 -3.57
CA ASP A 381 8.37 2.68 -2.86
C ASP A 381 7.96 4.16 -2.82
N VAL A 382 6.73 4.43 -2.44
CA VAL A 382 6.29 5.80 -2.21
C VAL A 382 7.09 6.42 -1.06
N PRO A 383 7.56 7.67 -1.21
CA PRO A 383 8.35 8.29 -0.17
C PRO A 383 7.54 8.52 1.10
N SER A 384 8.16 8.27 2.25
CA SER A 384 7.61 8.59 3.57
C SER A 384 7.81 10.07 3.84
N ILE A 385 6.81 10.90 3.54
CA ILE A 385 6.90 12.36 3.56
C ILE A 385 5.78 12.97 4.41
N PRO A 386 5.99 14.18 4.98
CA PRO A 386 4.92 14.93 5.60
C PRO A 386 3.78 15.20 4.63
N ASN A 387 2.54 15.22 5.13
CA ASN A 387 1.33 15.52 4.35
C ASN A 387 1.19 14.66 3.07
N SER A 388 1.63 13.40 3.15
CA SER A 388 1.66 12.51 1.98
C SER A 388 0.30 12.30 1.31
N VAL A 389 -0.79 12.22 2.08
CA VAL A 389 -2.15 12.10 1.53
C VAL A 389 -2.51 13.33 0.71
N GLU A 390 -2.27 14.52 1.25
CA GLU A 390 -2.51 15.81 0.58
C GLU A 390 -1.64 15.96 -0.66
N VAL A 391 -0.38 15.51 -0.60
CA VAL A 391 0.55 15.49 -1.74
C VAL A 391 -0.02 14.64 -2.88
N TRP A 392 -0.43 13.41 -2.59
CA TRP A 392 -0.96 12.51 -3.61
C TRP A 392 -2.31 12.97 -4.16
N GLN A 393 -3.16 13.58 -3.33
CA GLN A 393 -4.41 14.18 -3.80
C GLN A 393 -4.16 15.35 -4.75
N ALA A 394 -3.25 16.25 -4.38
CA ALA A 394 -2.90 17.39 -5.22
C ALA A 394 -2.28 16.94 -6.55
N PHE A 395 -1.38 15.95 -6.50
CA PHE A 395 -0.77 15.36 -7.69
C PHE A 395 -1.82 14.72 -8.60
N ARG A 396 -2.71 13.88 -8.04
CA ARG A 396 -3.80 13.24 -8.79
C ARG A 396 -4.71 14.25 -9.48
N ASP A 397 -5.11 15.30 -8.78
CA ASP A 397 -6.03 16.30 -9.34
C ASP A 397 -5.38 17.04 -10.51
N ALA A 398 -4.10 17.40 -10.38
CA ALA A 398 -3.33 18.02 -11.45
C ALA A 398 -3.09 17.06 -12.63
N TYR A 399 -2.69 15.82 -12.36
CA TYR A 399 -2.51 14.75 -13.34
C TYR A 399 -3.80 14.49 -14.13
N SER A 400 -4.91 14.30 -13.44
CA SER A 400 -6.20 14.07 -14.09
C SER A 400 -6.60 15.22 -14.99
N SER A 401 -6.41 16.46 -14.55
CA SER A 401 -6.75 17.65 -15.34
C SER A 401 -5.95 17.74 -16.63
N ALA A 402 -4.64 17.51 -16.57
CA ALA A 402 -3.75 17.66 -17.71
C ALA A 402 -3.69 16.40 -18.58
N VAL A 403 -3.36 15.27 -17.95
CA VAL A 403 -3.01 14.03 -18.67
C VAL A 403 -4.26 13.28 -19.13
N ILE A 404 -5.24 13.09 -18.23
CA ILE A 404 -6.45 12.32 -18.59
C ILE A 404 -7.39 13.17 -19.44
N PHE A 405 -7.65 14.42 -19.04
CA PHE A 405 -8.69 15.25 -19.65
C PHE A 405 -8.17 16.35 -20.58
N GLY A 406 -6.86 16.57 -20.69
CA GLY A 406 -6.26 17.55 -21.58
C GLY A 406 -6.71 19.01 -21.34
N LYS A 407 -7.09 19.36 -20.08
CA LYS A 407 -7.60 20.68 -19.73
C LYS A 407 -6.50 21.71 -19.55
N THR A 408 -5.30 21.26 -19.19
CA THR A 408 -4.08 22.07 -19.06
C THR A 408 -2.95 21.36 -19.80
N SER A 409 -1.87 22.05 -20.08
CA SER A 409 -0.71 21.41 -20.72
C SER A 409 0.09 20.55 -19.74
N VAL A 410 0.86 19.60 -20.26
CA VAL A 410 1.79 18.79 -19.45
C VAL A 410 2.80 19.65 -18.71
N ASP A 411 3.36 20.68 -19.37
CA ASP A 411 4.33 21.58 -18.74
C ASP A 411 3.71 22.37 -17.57
N GLU A 412 2.46 22.85 -17.72
CA GLU A 412 1.73 23.51 -16.62
C GLU A 412 1.40 22.54 -15.47
N PHE A 413 1.09 21.27 -15.79
CA PHE A 413 0.88 20.24 -14.79
C PHE A 413 2.16 20.00 -13.98
N LEU A 414 3.28 19.70 -14.64
CA LEU A 414 4.52 19.34 -13.95
C LEU A 414 5.00 20.49 -13.05
N SER A 415 5.12 21.72 -13.59
CA SER A 415 5.58 22.85 -12.81
C SER A 415 4.62 23.23 -11.66
N GLY A 416 3.32 23.26 -11.91
CA GLY A 416 2.32 23.61 -10.89
C GLY A 416 2.17 22.54 -9.80
N ALA A 417 2.21 21.26 -10.18
CA ALA A 417 2.17 20.18 -9.23
C ALA A 417 3.46 20.12 -8.40
N ALA A 418 4.64 20.35 -9.01
CA ALA A 418 5.92 20.36 -8.29
C ALA A 418 5.99 21.50 -7.26
N GLU A 419 5.50 22.71 -7.61
CA GLU A 419 5.40 23.81 -6.65
C GLU A 419 4.48 23.46 -5.47
N THR A 420 3.31 22.89 -5.76
CA THR A 420 2.32 22.50 -4.75
C THR A 420 2.84 21.40 -3.83
N VAL A 421 3.41 20.34 -4.40
CA VAL A 421 3.98 19.20 -3.67
C VAL A 421 5.14 19.66 -2.77
N THR A 422 6.07 20.44 -3.32
CA THR A 422 7.19 21.00 -2.54
C THR A 422 6.69 21.85 -1.38
N GLY A 423 5.67 22.70 -1.60
CA GLY A 423 5.06 23.50 -0.53
C GLY A 423 4.42 22.66 0.58
N LEU A 424 3.74 21.56 0.23
CA LEU A 424 3.12 20.65 1.19
C LEU A 424 4.13 19.86 2.01
N VAL A 425 5.26 19.49 1.41
CA VAL A 425 6.30 18.70 2.10
C VAL A 425 7.11 19.57 3.07
N GLN A 426 7.28 20.87 2.77
CA GLN A 426 8.03 21.82 3.59
C GLN A 426 7.20 22.45 4.72
N GLY A 427 5.88 22.38 4.65
CA GLY A 427 4.95 22.99 5.63
C GLY A 427 4.48 22.02 6.67
#